data_7e411eeec8a3c15f5c562a71d6beefa2
#
_entry.id   7e411eeec8a3c15f5c562a71d6beefa2
#
_cell.length_a   1.000
_cell.length_b   1.000
_cell.length_c   1.000
_cell.angle_alpha   90.00
_cell.angle_beta   90.00
_cell.angle_gamma   90.00
#
_symmetry.space_group_name_H-M   'P 1'
#
loop_
_entity.id
_entity.type
_entity.pdbx_description
1 polymer ?
#
loop_
_entity_poly.entity_id
_entity_poly.type
_entity_poly.pdbx_seq_one_letter_code
_entity_poly.pdbx_strand_id
1 'polypeptide(L)'
;MLGHSLTVITLKADLARKLLHADPDRADAELEAIAQLSRSSLAEVRSTVTRLRIPDFSGEIQASARALQTASIAAKLPDAERALSVVGVNSSLFSWVLREAVTNIVRHSHAGFCEVRLSNTGLEILDNGVGIPAEYAAGSGIKGMKSRVESAGGTLVIEDALAHWLRAHPAGSGAVDVRGTRVRVSMDGNTAEIEPSGDTDD
;
A
#
# COMPACT_ATOMS: atom_id res chain seq x y z
N MET A 1 0.44 -18.33 -16.97
CA MET A 1 1.56 -18.52 -16.00
C MET A 1 1.22 -19.53 -14.91
N LEU A 2 0.02 -19.57 -14.33
CA LEU A 2 -0.37 -20.55 -13.29
C LEU A 2 -0.11 -22.03 -13.64
N GLY A 3 -0.41 -22.45 -14.89
CA GLY A 3 -0.16 -23.82 -15.33
C GLY A 3 1.31 -24.24 -15.26
N HIS A 4 2.24 -23.34 -15.58
CA HIS A 4 3.67 -23.59 -15.48
C HIS A 4 4.13 -23.77 -14.04
N SER A 5 3.69 -22.90 -13.12
CA SER A 5 4.03 -23.01 -11.70
C SER A 5 3.54 -24.31 -11.07
N LEU A 6 2.30 -24.73 -11.41
CA LEU A 6 1.75 -26.01 -10.95
C LEU A 6 2.55 -27.22 -11.45
N THR A 7 2.99 -27.20 -12.72
CA THR A 7 3.83 -28.25 -13.30
C THR A 7 5.18 -28.34 -12.57
N VAL A 8 5.82 -27.19 -12.27
CA VAL A 8 7.09 -27.15 -11.54
C VAL A 8 6.92 -27.67 -10.11
N ILE A 9 5.83 -27.30 -9.40
CA ILE A 9 5.50 -27.81 -8.08
C ILE A 9 5.39 -29.35 -8.10
N THR A 10 4.68 -29.91 -9.09
CA THR A 10 4.51 -31.37 -9.23
C THR A 10 5.86 -32.06 -9.45
N LEU A 11 6.70 -31.54 -10.35
CA LEU A 11 8.03 -32.09 -10.62
C LEU A 11 8.93 -32.06 -9.37
N LYS A 12 8.93 -30.96 -8.64
CA LYS A 12 9.70 -30.82 -7.40
C LYS A 12 9.18 -31.76 -6.30
N ALA A 13 7.87 -31.96 -6.19
CA ALA A 13 7.29 -32.91 -5.23
C ALA A 13 7.69 -34.36 -5.55
N ASP A 14 7.69 -34.74 -6.82
CA ASP A 14 8.16 -36.07 -7.25
C ASP A 14 9.65 -36.28 -6.99
N LEU A 15 10.46 -35.22 -7.18
CA LEU A 15 11.89 -35.25 -6.88
C LEU A 15 12.14 -35.39 -5.37
N ALA A 16 11.49 -34.55 -4.56
CA ALA A 16 11.59 -34.62 -3.09
C ALA A 16 11.22 -36.01 -2.59
N ARG A 17 10.13 -36.62 -3.11
CA ARG A 17 9.73 -37.98 -2.74
C ARG A 17 10.80 -39.04 -3.07
N LYS A 18 11.48 -38.89 -4.20
CA LYS A 18 12.58 -39.84 -4.58
C LYS A 18 13.82 -39.66 -3.70
N LEU A 19 14.07 -38.44 -3.23
CA LEU A 19 15.24 -38.13 -2.40
C LEU A 19 15.03 -38.42 -0.92
N LEU A 20 13.81 -38.64 -0.45
CA LEU A 20 13.42 -38.68 0.96
C LEU A 20 14.28 -39.67 1.78
N HIS A 21 14.72 -40.81 1.19
CA HIS A 21 15.56 -41.80 1.84
C HIS A 21 17.01 -41.79 1.36
N ALA A 22 17.30 -41.19 0.21
CA ALA A 22 18.63 -41.17 -0.38
C ALA A 22 19.44 -39.92 0.00
N ASP A 23 18.78 -38.78 0.13
CA ASP A 23 19.39 -37.50 0.45
C ASP A 23 18.31 -36.59 1.10
N PRO A 24 18.10 -36.75 2.43
CA PRO A 24 17.05 -35.98 3.15
C PRO A 24 17.24 -34.48 3.09
N ASP A 25 18.47 -33.96 3.10
CA ASP A 25 18.76 -32.53 3.07
C ASP A 25 18.34 -31.92 1.72
N ARG A 26 18.58 -32.63 0.62
CA ARG A 26 18.10 -32.22 -0.70
C ARG A 26 16.58 -32.34 -0.84
N ALA A 27 15.98 -33.35 -0.19
CA ALA A 27 14.53 -33.48 -0.17
C ALA A 27 13.88 -32.27 0.53
N ASP A 28 14.44 -31.82 1.65
CA ASP A 28 13.98 -30.66 2.39
C ASP A 28 14.13 -29.36 1.58
N ALA A 29 15.25 -29.18 0.89
CA ALA A 29 15.45 -28.04 -0.01
C ALA A 29 14.41 -27.98 -1.15
N GLU A 30 14.00 -29.11 -1.72
CA GLU A 30 12.95 -29.16 -2.73
C GLU A 30 11.56 -28.84 -2.14
N LEU A 31 11.28 -29.26 -0.90
CA LEU A 31 10.04 -28.92 -0.19
C LEU A 31 9.96 -27.42 0.12
N GLU A 32 11.07 -26.80 0.56
CA GLU A 32 11.10 -25.34 0.78
C GLU A 32 10.90 -24.57 -0.54
N ALA A 33 11.50 -25.01 -1.64
CA ALA A 33 11.29 -24.44 -2.96
C ALA A 33 9.82 -24.54 -3.41
N ILE A 34 9.13 -25.64 -3.12
CA ILE A 34 7.69 -25.82 -3.35
C ILE A 34 6.89 -24.80 -2.53
N ALA A 35 7.22 -24.66 -1.24
CA ALA A 35 6.54 -23.72 -0.35
C ALA A 35 6.68 -22.27 -0.83
N GLN A 36 7.88 -21.87 -1.27
CA GLN A 36 8.13 -20.54 -1.85
C GLN A 36 7.36 -20.32 -3.15
N LEU A 37 7.38 -21.28 -4.07
CA LEU A 37 6.68 -21.19 -5.35
C LEU A 37 5.16 -21.13 -5.15
N SER A 38 4.62 -21.88 -4.20
CA SER A 38 3.20 -21.85 -3.85
C SER A 38 2.79 -20.49 -3.27
N ARG A 39 3.59 -19.93 -2.36
CA ARG A 39 3.35 -18.58 -1.80
C ARG A 39 3.35 -17.51 -2.88
N SER A 40 4.33 -17.54 -3.80
CA SER A 40 4.41 -16.57 -4.90
C SER A 40 3.24 -16.71 -5.90
N SER A 41 2.86 -17.94 -6.26
CA SER A 41 1.72 -18.19 -7.14
C SER A 41 0.39 -17.75 -6.53
N LEU A 42 0.17 -17.98 -5.22
CA LEU A 42 -1.00 -17.48 -4.50
C LEU A 42 -1.05 -15.95 -4.46
N ALA A 43 0.10 -15.29 -4.29
CA ALA A 43 0.18 -13.82 -4.33
C ALA A 43 -0.18 -13.28 -5.73
N GLU A 44 0.29 -13.95 -6.80
CA GLU A 44 -0.04 -13.59 -8.19
C GLU A 44 -1.53 -13.78 -8.49
N VAL A 45 -2.14 -14.90 -8.05
CA VAL A 45 -3.60 -15.12 -8.17
C VAL A 45 -4.39 -14.06 -7.45
N ARG A 46 -4.04 -13.78 -6.18
CA ARG A 46 -4.70 -12.74 -5.38
C ARG A 46 -4.60 -11.38 -6.07
N SER A 47 -3.44 -11.03 -6.61
CA SER A 47 -3.26 -9.76 -7.35
C SER A 47 -4.12 -9.69 -8.61
N THR A 48 -4.27 -10.81 -9.32
CA THR A 48 -5.09 -10.89 -10.54
C THR A 48 -6.59 -10.81 -10.22
N VAL A 49 -7.05 -11.53 -9.19
CA VAL A 49 -8.45 -11.46 -8.73
C VAL A 49 -8.80 -10.08 -8.18
N THR A 50 -7.87 -9.45 -7.47
CA THR A 50 -8.04 -8.08 -6.96
C THR A 50 -8.12 -7.05 -8.09
N ARG A 51 -7.44 -7.28 -9.23
CA ARG A 51 -7.56 -6.45 -10.44
C ARG A 51 -8.91 -6.56 -11.15
N LEU A 52 -9.61 -7.69 -11.01
CA LEU A 52 -10.93 -7.92 -11.61
C LEU A 52 -12.08 -7.34 -10.78
N ARG A 53 -11.88 -7.07 -9.50
CA ARG A 53 -12.82 -6.27 -8.72
C ARG A 53 -12.60 -4.81 -9.09
N ILE A 54 -13.61 -4.15 -9.61
CA ILE A 54 -13.65 -2.68 -9.67
C ILE A 54 -13.47 -2.22 -8.22
N PRO A 55 -12.34 -1.58 -7.85
CA PRO A 55 -12.12 -1.17 -6.46
C PRO A 55 -13.17 -0.10 -6.16
N ASP A 56 -14.08 -0.40 -5.26
CA ASP A 56 -14.95 0.57 -4.65
C ASP A 56 -14.12 1.36 -3.63
N PHE A 57 -13.97 2.66 -3.86
CA PHE A 57 -13.13 3.51 -3.01
C PHE A 57 -13.68 3.57 -1.57
N SER A 58 -15.00 3.55 -1.41
CA SER A 58 -15.66 3.47 -0.11
C SER A 58 -15.28 2.20 0.65
N GLY A 59 -15.34 1.05 -0.02
CA GLY A 59 -14.88 -0.23 0.54
C GLY A 59 -13.39 -0.23 0.89
N GLU A 60 -12.56 0.47 0.12
CA GLU A 60 -11.13 0.57 0.40
C GLU A 60 -10.82 1.45 1.62
N ILE A 61 -11.54 2.56 1.81
CA ILE A 61 -11.45 3.38 3.02
C ILE A 61 -11.77 2.54 4.25
N GLN A 62 -12.88 1.77 4.23
CA GLN A 62 -13.25 0.90 5.33
C GLN A 62 -12.23 -0.21 5.60
N ALA A 63 -11.65 -0.80 4.55
CA ALA A 63 -10.61 -1.80 4.67
C ALA A 63 -9.33 -1.20 5.28
N SER A 64 -8.96 0.01 4.86
CA SER A 64 -7.84 0.78 5.39
C SER A 64 -8.03 1.12 6.87
N ALA A 65 -9.24 1.56 7.26
CA ALA A 65 -9.59 1.82 8.66
C ALA A 65 -9.36 0.58 9.54
N ARG A 66 -9.87 -0.58 9.11
CA ARG A 66 -9.70 -1.84 9.85
C ARG A 66 -8.23 -2.27 9.93
N ALA A 67 -7.47 -2.12 8.86
CA ALA A 67 -6.06 -2.49 8.84
C ALA A 67 -5.23 -1.62 9.81
N LEU A 68 -5.44 -0.30 9.79
CA LEU A 68 -4.78 0.65 10.69
C LEU A 68 -5.17 0.40 12.15
N GLN A 69 -6.45 0.19 12.43
CA GLN A 69 -6.94 -0.16 13.77
C GLN A 69 -6.30 -1.46 14.30
N THR A 70 -6.21 -2.49 13.47
CA THR A 70 -5.58 -3.77 13.83
C THR A 70 -4.10 -3.61 14.15
N ALA A 71 -3.42 -2.67 13.46
CA ALA A 71 -2.03 -2.31 13.71
C ALA A 71 -1.85 -1.30 14.86
N SER A 72 -2.93 -0.91 15.57
CA SER A 72 -2.92 0.11 16.63
C SER A 72 -2.43 1.48 16.15
N ILE A 73 -2.70 1.83 14.89
CA ILE A 73 -2.38 3.13 14.28
C ILE A 73 -3.66 3.97 14.30
N ALA A 74 -3.63 5.12 14.97
CA ALA A 74 -4.72 6.07 14.93
C ALA A 74 -4.88 6.62 13.51
N ALA A 75 -6.12 6.80 13.03
CA ALA A 75 -6.34 7.22 11.66
C ALA A 75 -7.40 8.32 11.54
N LYS A 76 -7.12 9.31 10.68
CA LYS A 76 -8.09 10.29 10.22
C LYS A 76 -8.34 10.02 8.73
N LEU A 77 -9.51 9.48 8.42
CA LEU A 77 -9.91 9.08 7.08
C LEU A 77 -11.12 9.89 6.63
N PRO A 78 -11.28 10.15 5.32
CA PRO A 78 -12.50 10.76 4.81
C PRO A 78 -13.71 9.84 5.03
N ASP A 79 -14.89 10.43 5.14
CA ASP A 79 -16.13 9.66 5.17
C ASP A 79 -16.28 8.83 3.90
N ALA A 80 -16.61 7.54 4.05
CA ALA A 80 -16.59 6.59 2.95
C ALA A 80 -17.68 6.85 1.89
N GLU A 81 -18.87 7.33 2.29
CA GLU A 81 -19.96 7.62 1.37
C GLU A 81 -19.68 8.92 0.60
N ARG A 82 -19.23 9.95 1.32
CA ARG A 82 -18.85 11.24 0.72
C ARG A 82 -17.66 11.08 -0.22
N ALA A 83 -16.69 10.25 0.13
CA ALA A 83 -15.50 10.01 -0.69
C ALA A 83 -15.85 9.45 -2.08
N LEU A 84 -16.85 8.59 -2.18
CA LEU A 84 -17.27 8.01 -3.46
C LEU A 84 -17.77 9.09 -4.45
N SER A 85 -18.49 10.09 -3.96
CA SER A 85 -18.97 11.21 -4.80
C SER A 85 -17.83 12.14 -5.24
N VAL A 86 -16.75 12.22 -4.47
CA VAL A 86 -15.61 13.10 -4.75
C VAL A 86 -14.65 12.48 -5.77
N VAL A 87 -14.33 11.19 -5.67
CA VAL A 87 -13.29 10.57 -6.52
C VAL A 87 -13.70 10.34 -7.97
N GLY A 88 -14.98 10.20 -8.27
CA GLY A 88 -15.49 10.04 -9.63
C GLY A 88 -14.74 8.96 -10.43
N VAL A 89 -14.23 9.35 -11.62
CA VAL A 89 -13.49 8.47 -12.54
C VAL A 89 -12.17 7.95 -11.98
N ASN A 90 -11.61 8.59 -10.96
CA ASN A 90 -10.33 8.24 -10.34
C ASN A 90 -10.46 7.17 -9.26
N SER A 91 -11.68 6.73 -8.94
CA SER A 91 -12.00 5.78 -7.86
C SER A 91 -11.08 4.55 -7.87
N SER A 92 -10.91 3.93 -9.00
CA SER A 92 -10.11 2.70 -9.16
C SER A 92 -8.61 2.93 -8.88
N LEU A 93 -8.07 4.04 -9.37
CA LEU A 93 -6.68 4.42 -9.18
C LEU A 93 -6.41 4.76 -7.71
N PHE A 94 -7.26 5.61 -7.13
CA PHE A 94 -7.11 6.07 -5.76
C PHE A 94 -7.29 4.92 -4.75
N SER A 95 -8.23 3.99 -5.00
CA SER A 95 -8.37 2.77 -4.19
C SER A 95 -7.10 1.94 -4.16
N TRP A 96 -6.47 1.78 -5.33
CA TRP A 96 -5.24 1.00 -5.41
C TRP A 96 -4.07 1.69 -4.72
N VAL A 97 -3.91 3.01 -4.91
CA VAL A 97 -2.86 3.80 -4.24
C VAL A 97 -3.06 3.78 -2.72
N LEU A 98 -4.30 3.98 -2.24
CA LEU A 98 -4.62 3.94 -0.81
C LEU A 98 -4.25 2.58 -0.20
N ARG A 99 -4.63 1.48 -0.83
CA ARG A 99 -4.29 0.12 -0.39
C ARG A 99 -2.79 -0.09 -0.27
N GLU A 100 -2.03 0.29 -1.28
CA GLU A 100 -0.58 0.13 -1.30
C GLU A 100 0.10 1.00 -0.23
N ALA A 101 -0.32 2.27 -0.10
CA ALA A 101 0.21 3.17 0.90
C ALA A 101 -0.09 2.68 2.33
N VAL A 102 -1.34 2.29 2.62
CA VAL A 102 -1.71 1.75 3.95
C VAL A 102 -0.99 0.44 4.24
N THR A 103 -0.80 -0.42 3.24
CA THR A 103 0.00 -1.65 3.39
C THR A 103 1.44 -1.32 3.77
N ASN A 104 2.05 -0.30 3.14
CA ASN A 104 3.40 0.13 3.47
C ASN A 104 3.48 0.74 4.87
N ILE A 105 2.49 1.55 5.27
CA ILE A 105 2.40 2.11 6.62
C ILE A 105 2.38 0.98 7.66
N VAL A 106 1.44 0.04 7.54
CA VAL A 106 1.27 -1.06 8.50
C VAL A 106 2.52 -1.95 8.59
N ARG A 107 3.22 -2.16 7.49
CA ARG A 107 4.35 -3.10 7.44
C ARG A 107 5.71 -2.47 7.77
N HIS A 108 5.88 -1.18 7.49
CA HIS A 108 7.22 -0.60 7.39
C HIS A 108 7.39 0.73 8.12
N SER A 109 6.30 1.47 8.40
CA SER A 109 6.46 2.86 8.87
C SER A 109 6.70 2.99 10.37
N HIS A 110 6.30 2.02 11.18
CA HIS A 110 6.24 2.16 12.65
C HIS A 110 5.45 3.42 13.10
N ALA A 111 4.48 3.85 12.29
CA ALA A 111 3.68 5.03 12.57
C ALA A 111 2.68 4.78 13.72
N GLY A 112 2.39 5.81 14.49
CA GLY A 112 1.28 5.84 15.44
C GLY A 112 0.04 6.56 14.90
N PHE A 113 0.17 7.26 13.76
CA PHE A 113 -0.92 8.02 13.15
C PHE A 113 -0.83 8.03 11.62
N CYS A 114 -2.00 7.99 10.98
CA CYS A 114 -2.16 8.11 9.53
C CYS A 114 -3.32 9.07 9.21
N GLU A 115 -3.10 10.00 8.28
CA GLU A 115 -4.16 10.88 7.75
C GLU A 115 -4.30 10.68 6.26
N VAL A 116 -5.56 10.58 5.78
CA VAL A 116 -5.90 10.51 4.36
C VAL A 116 -6.76 11.72 4.01
N ARG A 117 -6.35 12.48 3.01
CA ARG A 117 -7.06 13.62 2.46
C ARG A 117 -7.42 13.36 1.01
N LEU A 118 -8.55 13.88 0.59
CA LEU A 118 -9.14 13.60 -0.71
C LEU A 118 -9.72 14.84 -1.34
N SER A 119 -9.48 14.99 -2.66
CA SER A 119 -10.18 15.91 -3.53
C SER A 119 -10.64 15.18 -4.81
N ASN A 120 -11.38 15.87 -5.67
CA ASN A 120 -11.82 15.31 -6.96
C ASN A 120 -10.64 14.94 -7.91
N THR A 121 -9.49 15.59 -7.75
CA THR A 121 -8.32 15.40 -8.60
C THR A 121 -7.09 14.90 -7.84
N GLY A 122 -7.19 14.72 -6.50
CA GLY A 122 -6.04 14.37 -5.68
C GLY A 122 -6.35 13.46 -4.50
N LEU A 123 -5.36 12.65 -4.16
CA LEU A 123 -5.32 11.79 -2.98
C LEU A 123 -4.00 12.02 -2.24
N GLU A 124 -4.06 12.27 -0.95
CA GLU A 124 -2.91 12.46 -0.09
C GLU A 124 -2.99 11.54 1.11
N ILE A 125 -1.91 10.79 1.37
CA ILE A 125 -1.78 9.90 2.53
C ILE A 125 -0.52 10.32 3.29
N LEU A 126 -0.68 10.57 4.58
CA LEU A 126 0.39 10.99 5.47
C LEU A 126 0.51 10.01 6.63
N ASP A 127 1.71 9.64 7.00
CA ASP A 127 2.01 8.94 8.24
C ASP A 127 3.06 9.69 9.07
N ASN A 128 3.14 9.39 10.36
CA ASN A 128 4.13 9.95 11.28
C ASN A 128 5.21 8.94 11.64
N GLY A 129 5.53 8.01 10.76
CA GLY A 129 6.51 6.96 11.00
C GLY A 129 7.96 7.38 10.74
N VAL A 130 8.80 6.39 10.47
CA VAL A 130 10.26 6.57 10.27
C VAL A 130 10.64 7.17 8.92
N GLY A 131 9.65 7.40 8.03
CA GLY A 131 9.91 7.85 6.66
C GLY A 131 10.33 6.70 5.73
N ILE A 132 10.76 7.05 4.52
CA ILE A 132 11.20 6.07 3.52
C ILE A 132 12.73 6.06 3.48
N PRO A 133 13.40 4.97 3.88
CA PRO A 133 14.83 4.81 3.68
C PRO A 133 15.19 4.89 2.19
N ALA A 134 16.33 5.50 1.84
CA ALA A 134 16.74 5.73 0.45
C ALA A 134 16.78 4.43 -0.39
N GLU A 135 17.12 3.31 0.23
CA GLU A 135 17.12 1.98 -0.37
C GLU A 135 15.72 1.46 -0.73
N TYR A 136 14.67 1.86 0.01
CA TYR A 136 13.27 1.46 -0.25
C TYR A 136 12.57 2.31 -1.31
N ALA A 137 13.09 3.49 -1.64
CA ALA A 137 12.56 4.32 -2.74
C ALA A 137 12.58 3.58 -4.10
N ALA A 138 13.39 2.53 -4.22
CA ALA A 138 13.48 1.67 -5.39
C ALA A 138 12.59 0.41 -5.32
N GLY A 139 11.81 0.21 -4.26
CA GLY A 139 10.97 -0.98 -4.06
C GLY A 139 9.91 -1.18 -5.16
N SER A 140 9.52 -2.43 -5.39
CA SER A 140 8.55 -2.78 -6.45
C SER A 140 7.18 -2.12 -6.27
N GLY A 141 6.72 -1.92 -5.02
CA GLY A 141 5.45 -1.26 -4.70
C GLY A 141 5.44 0.21 -5.13
N ILE A 142 6.47 0.98 -4.75
CA ILE A 142 6.59 2.40 -5.12
C ILE A 142 6.72 2.57 -6.64
N LYS A 143 7.55 1.76 -7.30
CA LYS A 143 7.65 1.76 -8.77
C LYS A 143 6.31 1.44 -9.43
N GLY A 144 5.58 0.47 -8.89
CA GLY A 144 4.24 0.10 -9.36
C GLY A 144 3.24 1.24 -9.19
N MET A 145 3.25 1.96 -8.05
CA MET A 145 2.44 3.15 -7.83
C MET A 145 2.74 4.22 -8.87
N LYS A 146 4.02 4.56 -9.04
CA LYS A 146 4.46 5.60 -9.98
C LYS A 146 4.02 5.28 -11.42
N SER A 147 4.35 4.09 -11.92
CA SER A 147 3.98 3.66 -13.27
C SER A 147 2.47 3.70 -13.51
N ARG A 148 1.66 3.30 -12.53
CA ARG A 148 0.20 3.26 -12.67
C ARG A 148 -0.41 4.65 -12.67
N VAL A 149 0.06 5.56 -11.80
CA VAL A 149 -0.40 6.94 -11.74
C VAL A 149 -0.03 7.69 -13.03
N GLU A 150 1.22 7.55 -13.49
CA GLU A 150 1.69 8.15 -14.74
C GLU A 150 0.92 7.61 -15.97
N SER A 151 0.64 6.30 -16.02
CA SER A 151 -0.17 5.69 -17.09
C SER A 151 -1.61 6.20 -17.13
N ALA A 152 -2.14 6.70 -16.01
CA ALA A 152 -3.44 7.34 -15.91
C ALA A 152 -3.40 8.86 -16.18
N GLY A 153 -2.23 9.42 -16.53
CA GLY A 153 -2.03 10.84 -16.78
C GLY A 153 -1.85 11.69 -15.53
N GLY A 154 -1.65 11.06 -14.36
CA GLY A 154 -1.41 11.75 -13.09
C GLY A 154 0.07 11.87 -12.72
N THR A 155 0.32 12.54 -11.60
CA THR A 155 1.63 12.70 -10.99
C THR A 155 1.63 12.09 -9.60
N LEU A 156 2.64 11.28 -9.27
CA LEU A 156 2.90 10.75 -7.93
C LEU A 156 4.12 11.44 -7.33
N VAL A 157 3.94 12.00 -6.13
CA VAL A 157 5.02 12.53 -5.30
C VAL A 157 5.06 11.73 -3.99
N ILE A 158 6.26 11.29 -3.60
CA ILE A 158 6.49 10.62 -2.32
C ILE A 158 7.66 11.34 -1.68
N GLU A 159 7.44 11.88 -0.49
CA GLU A 159 8.41 12.74 0.19
C GLU A 159 8.34 12.56 1.72
N ASP A 160 9.28 13.18 2.41
CA ASP A 160 9.31 13.27 3.87
C ASP A 160 8.15 14.17 4.35
N ALA A 161 7.38 13.70 5.32
CA ALA A 161 6.23 14.42 5.86
C ALA A 161 6.58 15.43 6.95
N LEU A 162 7.86 15.55 7.38
CA LEU A 162 8.28 16.39 8.50
C LEU A 162 7.81 17.84 8.37
N ALA A 163 8.00 18.45 7.21
CA ALA A 163 7.61 19.84 6.96
C ALA A 163 6.08 20.04 7.10
N HIS A 164 5.31 19.03 6.74
CA HIS A 164 3.85 19.03 6.87
C HIS A 164 3.42 18.92 8.34
N TRP A 165 4.01 17.98 9.09
CA TRP A 165 3.72 17.82 10.52
C TRP A 165 4.07 19.05 11.34
N LEU A 166 5.19 19.71 11.07
CA LEU A 166 5.61 20.94 11.74
C LEU A 166 4.64 22.09 11.50
N ARG A 167 4.02 22.18 10.31
CA ARG A 167 3.00 23.19 10.02
C ARG A 167 1.68 22.94 10.74
N ALA A 168 1.28 21.68 10.80
CA ALA A 168 0.02 21.27 11.42
C ALA A 168 0.07 21.34 12.97
N HIS A 169 1.29 21.27 13.57
CA HIS A 169 1.51 21.25 15.01
C HIS A 169 2.60 22.27 15.40
N PRO A 170 2.33 23.60 15.29
CA PRO A 170 3.31 24.60 15.63
C PRO A 170 3.56 24.59 17.15
N ALA A 171 4.79 24.26 17.52
CA ALA A 171 5.43 24.44 18.83
C ALA A 171 4.64 23.94 20.07
N GLY A 172 4.93 22.74 20.57
CA GLY A 172 4.51 22.30 21.90
C GLY A 172 4.36 20.79 22.12
N SER A 173 4.20 19.99 21.13
CA SER A 173 4.28 18.53 21.25
C SER A 173 5.74 18.14 21.15
N GLY A 174 6.29 17.53 22.21
CA GLY A 174 7.70 17.20 22.36
C GLY A 174 8.34 16.72 21.06
N ALA A 175 9.56 17.17 20.82
CA ALA A 175 10.35 16.86 19.64
C ALA A 175 10.50 15.34 19.50
N VAL A 176 9.54 14.73 18.80
CA VAL A 176 9.67 13.37 18.28
C VAL A 176 10.40 13.55 16.96
N ASP A 177 11.44 12.76 16.73
CA ASP A 177 12.16 12.69 15.45
C ASP A 177 11.22 12.02 14.43
N VAL A 178 10.12 12.71 14.10
CA VAL A 178 9.07 12.23 13.21
C VAL A 178 9.47 12.61 11.80
N ARG A 179 9.96 11.67 11.04
CA ARG A 179 10.19 11.89 9.60
C ARG A 179 8.88 11.75 8.84
N GLY A 180 8.17 10.63 9.05
CA GLY A 180 6.93 10.32 8.38
C GLY A 180 7.05 10.25 6.86
N THR A 181 6.00 9.76 6.21
CA THR A 181 5.92 9.72 4.75
C THR A 181 4.68 10.45 4.27
N ARG A 182 4.82 11.21 3.20
CA ARG A 182 3.73 11.79 2.43
C ARG A 182 3.69 11.16 1.05
N VAL A 183 2.58 10.49 0.74
CA VAL A 183 2.26 9.96 -0.58
C VAL A 183 1.17 10.82 -1.17
N ARG A 184 1.42 11.42 -2.33
CA ARG A 184 0.46 12.30 -3.00
C ARG A 184 0.29 11.93 -4.46
N VAL A 185 -0.97 11.82 -4.88
CA VAL A 185 -1.40 11.71 -6.27
C VAL A 185 -2.13 12.98 -6.69
N SER A 186 -1.80 13.51 -7.86
CA SER A 186 -2.52 14.62 -8.51
C SER A 186 -2.86 14.23 -9.95
N MET A 187 -4.11 14.44 -10.35
CA MET A 187 -4.60 14.16 -11.70
C MET A 187 -4.68 15.42 -12.58
N ASP A 188 -4.48 16.60 -12.01
CA ASP A 188 -4.52 17.91 -12.68
C ASP A 188 -3.15 18.61 -12.72
N GLY A 189 -2.09 17.94 -12.25
CA GLY A 189 -0.75 18.52 -12.13
C GLY A 189 -0.60 19.52 -10.99
N ASN A 190 -1.68 19.82 -10.23
CA ASN A 190 -1.63 20.70 -9.08
C ASN A 190 -0.92 20.00 -7.90
N THR A 191 0.22 20.53 -7.49
CA THR A 191 0.99 20.03 -6.35
C THR A 191 0.70 20.79 -5.05
N ALA A 192 -0.30 21.71 -5.02
CA ALA A 192 -0.71 22.40 -3.79
C ALA A 192 -1.35 21.43 -2.78
N GLU A 193 -1.25 21.71 -1.48
CA GLU A 193 -1.82 20.86 -0.42
C GLU A 193 -3.32 20.64 -0.64
N ILE A 194 -3.79 19.41 -0.41
CA ILE A 194 -5.21 19.12 -0.32
C ILE A 194 -5.66 19.59 1.06
N GLU A 195 -6.49 20.62 1.12
CA GLU A 195 -7.04 21.08 2.39
C GLU A 195 -7.81 19.93 3.06
N PRO A 196 -7.69 19.77 4.37
CA PRO A 196 -8.52 18.80 5.09
C PRO A 196 -9.96 19.12 4.80
N SER A 197 -10.74 18.15 4.37
CA SER A 197 -12.18 18.29 4.21
C SER A 197 -12.74 18.75 5.56
N GLY A 198 -13.18 20.01 5.62
CA GLY A 198 -13.65 20.62 6.85
C GLY A 198 -14.78 19.79 7.44
N ASP A 199 -14.52 19.17 8.58
CA ASP A 199 -15.55 18.87 9.55
C ASP A 199 -15.99 20.21 10.11
N THR A 200 -17.02 20.80 9.50
CA THR A 200 -17.85 21.77 10.22
C THR A 200 -18.71 20.92 11.17
N ASP A 201 -18.23 20.73 12.39
CA ASP A 201 -19.10 20.47 13.53
C ASP A 201 -20.11 21.61 13.59
N ASP A 202 -21.37 21.29 13.29
CA ASP A 202 -22.56 22.01 13.70
C ASP A 202 -23.52 21.03 14.36
#